data_140f03570b91851db93a57deff271618
#
_entry.id   140f03570b91851db93a57deff271618
#
_cell.length_a   1.000
_cell.length_b   1.000
_cell.length_c   1.000
_cell.angle_alpha   90.00
_cell.angle_beta   90.00
_cell.angle_gamma   90.00
#
_symmetry.space_group_name_H-M   'P 1'
#
loop_
_entity.id
_entity.type
_entity.pdbx_description
1 polymer ?
#
loop_
_entity_poly.entity_id
_entity_poly.type
_entity_poly.pdbx_seq_one_letter_code
_entity_poly.pdbx_strand_id
1 'polypeptide(L)'
;DEAKCREIVAIKEKYIKGELTFEEARGIILQRFDSVTPQEFAFGEQMLKDDGIDDETMHEKMDDIIRLFDGVMEREHLELPEGHPIRSFMEENQIILGTIAEMKELLAGKFIKNRWLEVYDRLKEYIKHITRKHNQLFPYLEQKGFDRPTLIMWTFDDHVKKAILRSARYLDMDKEEAFLKMQPEVIEKIEDIIFKETQVLYPTSMELLSEEEFREMRIGEEEVGFANMEAPKGFLPP
;
A
#
# COMPACT_ATOMS: atom_id res chain seq x y z
N ASP A 1 -18.06 9.85 -12.63
CA ASP A 1 -18.25 10.49 -13.94
C ASP A 1 -17.27 9.91 -14.96
N GLU A 2 -17.80 9.20 -15.97
CA GLU A 2 -17.00 8.50 -16.98
C GLU A 2 -16.12 9.47 -17.79
N ALA A 3 -16.61 10.64 -18.10
CA ALA A 3 -15.87 11.65 -18.84
C ALA A 3 -14.66 12.14 -18.05
N LYS A 4 -14.83 12.37 -16.76
CA LYS A 4 -13.75 12.74 -15.83
C LYS A 4 -12.70 11.63 -15.71
N CYS A 5 -13.14 10.37 -15.61
CA CYS A 5 -12.22 9.22 -15.56
C CYS A 5 -11.38 9.12 -16.84
N ARG A 6 -11.98 9.30 -18.01
CA ARG A 6 -11.27 9.30 -19.29
C ARG A 6 -10.25 10.43 -19.40
N GLU A 7 -10.56 11.61 -18.86
CA GLU A 7 -9.65 12.75 -18.82
C GLU A 7 -8.45 12.47 -17.91
N ILE A 8 -8.69 11.87 -16.75
CA ILE A 8 -7.62 11.41 -15.83
C ILE A 8 -6.71 10.40 -16.52
N VAL A 9 -7.28 9.39 -17.19
CA VAL A 9 -6.53 8.38 -17.96
C VAL A 9 -5.67 9.04 -19.03
N ALA A 10 -6.23 9.97 -19.79
CA ALA A 10 -5.49 10.64 -20.85
C ALA A 10 -4.28 11.41 -20.33
N ILE A 11 -4.40 12.06 -19.17
CA ILE A 11 -3.27 12.77 -18.54
C ILE A 11 -2.21 11.78 -18.08
N LYS A 12 -2.59 10.70 -17.41
CA LYS A 12 -1.68 9.63 -16.99
C LYS A 12 -0.92 9.03 -18.17
N GLU A 13 -1.64 8.69 -19.24
CA GLU A 13 -1.06 8.11 -20.45
C GLU A 13 -0.02 9.04 -21.09
N LYS A 14 -0.34 10.31 -21.25
CA LYS A 14 0.60 11.30 -21.79
C LYS A 14 1.85 11.46 -20.93
N TYR A 15 1.70 11.45 -19.61
CA TYR A 15 2.83 11.47 -18.70
C TYR A 15 3.70 10.21 -18.84
N ILE A 16 3.09 9.02 -18.85
CA ILE A 16 3.80 7.74 -18.98
C ILE A 16 4.56 7.67 -20.31
N LYS A 17 3.96 8.14 -21.41
CA LYS A 17 4.58 8.17 -22.74
C LYS A 17 5.63 9.28 -22.91
N GLY A 18 5.82 10.13 -21.91
CA GLY A 18 6.79 11.24 -21.96
C GLY A 18 6.32 12.44 -22.79
N GLU A 19 5.05 12.52 -23.14
CA GLU A 19 4.45 13.65 -23.86
C GLU A 19 4.22 14.86 -22.95
N LEU A 20 4.09 14.63 -21.66
CA LEU A 20 4.00 15.65 -20.61
C LEU A 20 5.10 15.41 -19.57
N THR A 21 5.73 16.49 -19.11
CA THR A 21 6.57 16.46 -17.93
C THR A 21 5.72 16.33 -16.67
N PHE A 22 6.33 15.98 -15.53
CA PHE A 22 5.65 15.93 -14.24
C PHE A 22 4.96 17.27 -13.92
N GLU A 23 5.65 18.38 -14.09
CA GLU A 23 5.13 19.73 -13.79
C GLU A 23 3.97 20.11 -14.72
N GLU A 24 4.05 19.77 -16.00
CA GLU A 24 2.98 20.02 -16.97
C GLU A 24 1.73 19.20 -16.63
N ALA A 25 1.88 17.90 -16.38
CA ALA A 25 0.78 17.01 -16.01
C ALA A 25 0.12 17.47 -14.71
N ARG A 26 0.92 17.76 -13.68
CA ARG A 26 0.42 18.27 -12.41
C ARG A 26 -0.32 19.59 -12.55
N GLY A 27 0.20 20.51 -13.34
CA GLY A 27 -0.46 21.79 -13.63
C GLY A 27 -1.84 21.61 -14.24
N ILE A 28 -1.97 20.69 -15.20
CA ILE A 28 -3.26 20.36 -15.83
C ILE A 28 -4.23 19.78 -14.79
N ILE A 29 -3.78 18.83 -13.96
CA ILE A 29 -4.61 18.21 -12.93
C ILE A 29 -5.15 19.24 -11.94
N LEU A 30 -4.28 20.12 -11.43
CA LEU A 30 -4.67 21.15 -10.48
C LEU A 30 -5.64 22.20 -11.06
N GLN A 31 -5.59 22.43 -12.36
CA GLN A 31 -6.52 23.36 -13.04
C GLN A 31 -7.86 22.72 -13.39
N ARG A 32 -7.86 21.42 -13.70
CA ARG A 32 -9.03 20.70 -14.24
C ARG A 32 -9.91 20.09 -13.15
N PHE A 33 -9.33 19.68 -12.03
CA PHE A 33 -10.04 18.92 -11.01
C PHE A 33 -9.96 19.61 -9.67
N ASP A 34 -11.10 19.90 -9.08
CA ASP A 34 -11.19 20.35 -7.68
C ASP A 34 -10.92 19.18 -6.72
N SER A 35 -11.39 17.99 -7.08
CA SER A 35 -11.15 16.75 -6.33
C SER A 35 -11.15 15.53 -7.26
N VAL A 36 -10.43 14.49 -6.88
CA VAL A 36 -10.40 13.18 -7.54
C VAL A 36 -10.62 12.11 -6.48
N THR A 37 -11.62 11.26 -6.67
CA THR A 37 -11.83 10.12 -5.77
C THR A 37 -10.82 9.01 -6.03
N PRO A 38 -10.51 8.17 -5.02
CA PRO A 38 -9.66 7.00 -5.23
C PRO A 38 -10.14 6.07 -6.34
N GLN A 39 -11.45 5.93 -6.51
CA GLN A 39 -12.07 5.11 -7.56
C GLN A 39 -11.85 5.71 -8.95
N GLU A 40 -12.02 7.02 -9.09
CA GLU A 40 -11.73 7.72 -10.35
C GLU A 40 -10.25 7.61 -10.72
N PHE A 41 -9.37 7.67 -9.73
CA PHE A 41 -7.94 7.46 -9.93
C PHE A 41 -7.64 6.02 -10.37
N ALA A 42 -8.19 5.02 -9.68
CA ALA A 42 -7.92 3.61 -9.93
C ALA A 42 -8.55 3.08 -11.24
N PHE A 43 -9.72 3.60 -11.63
CA PHE A 43 -10.40 3.22 -12.86
C PHE A 43 -9.51 3.34 -14.11
N GLY A 44 -8.61 4.32 -14.11
CA GLY A 44 -7.68 4.55 -15.19
C GLY A 44 -6.64 3.45 -15.40
N GLU A 45 -6.31 2.70 -14.37
CA GLU A 45 -5.25 1.68 -14.44
C GLU A 45 -5.62 0.55 -15.43
N GLN A 46 -6.86 0.09 -15.39
CA GLN A 46 -7.35 -0.93 -16.30
C GLN A 46 -7.40 -0.43 -17.75
N MET A 47 -7.84 0.81 -17.94
CA MET A 47 -7.88 1.42 -19.28
C MET A 47 -6.47 1.57 -19.89
N LEU A 48 -5.47 1.94 -19.10
CA LEU A 48 -4.08 2.05 -19.54
C LEU A 48 -3.52 0.70 -20.03
N LYS A 49 -3.94 -0.40 -19.42
CA LYS A 49 -3.60 -1.75 -19.88
C LYS A 49 -4.18 -2.03 -21.26
N ASP A 50 -5.44 -1.67 -21.46
CA ASP A 50 -6.14 -1.84 -22.74
C ASP A 50 -5.49 -0.99 -23.84
N ASP A 51 -4.91 0.16 -23.48
CA ASP A 51 -4.16 1.05 -24.37
C ASP A 51 -2.69 0.63 -24.59
N GLY A 52 -2.29 -0.54 -24.08
CA GLY A 52 -1.01 -1.17 -24.38
C GLY A 52 0.15 -0.76 -23.50
N ILE A 53 -0.09 -0.10 -22.36
CA ILE A 53 0.94 0.19 -21.36
C ILE A 53 1.16 -1.08 -20.54
N ASP A 54 2.41 -1.59 -20.54
CA ASP A 54 2.76 -2.81 -19.83
C ASP A 54 2.89 -2.59 -18.30
N ASP A 55 2.88 -3.71 -17.57
CA ASP A 55 2.91 -3.69 -16.11
C ASP A 55 4.25 -3.19 -15.54
N GLU A 56 5.36 -3.42 -16.24
CA GLU A 56 6.68 -2.95 -15.82
C GLU A 56 6.75 -1.41 -15.86
N THR A 57 6.29 -0.81 -16.96
CA THR A 57 6.21 0.65 -17.11
C THR A 57 5.29 1.26 -16.05
N MET A 58 4.13 0.64 -15.78
CA MET A 58 3.24 1.09 -14.71
C MET A 58 3.89 1.00 -13.33
N HIS A 59 4.60 -0.07 -13.05
CA HIS A 59 5.32 -0.24 -11.79
C HIS A 59 6.36 0.87 -11.59
N GLU A 60 7.17 1.15 -12.60
CA GLU A 60 8.21 2.21 -12.54
C GLU A 60 7.62 3.60 -12.33
N LYS A 61 6.44 3.88 -12.89
CA LYS A 61 5.80 5.20 -12.87
C LYS A 61 4.77 5.40 -11.77
N MET A 62 4.41 4.33 -11.04
CA MET A 62 3.29 4.38 -10.09
C MET A 62 3.45 5.46 -9.02
N ASP A 63 4.63 5.60 -8.44
CA ASP A 63 4.87 6.59 -7.39
C ASP A 63 4.71 8.03 -7.90
N ASP A 64 5.23 8.30 -9.08
CA ASP A 64 5.09 9.61 -9.71
C ASP A 64 3.64 9.89 -10.07
N ILE A 65 2.93 8.89 -10.59
CA ILE A 65 1.51 9.03 -10.95
C ILE A 65 0.67 9.37 -9.72
N ILE A 66 0.90 8.72 -8.59
CA ILE A 66 0.20 9.04 -7.33
C ILE A 66 0.52 10.47 -6.89
N ARG A 67 1.78 10.88 -6.97
CA ARG A 67 2.21 12.25 -6.61
C ARG A 67 1.63 13.32 -7.52
N LEU A 68 1.34 13.01 -8.79
CA LEU A 68 0.65 13.95 -9.69
C LEU A 68 -0.68 14.42 -9.12
N PHE A 69 -1.39 13.55 -8.40
CA PHE A 69 -2.72 13.83 -7.84
C PHE A 69 -2.68 14.29 -6.37
N ASP A 70 -1.50 14.47 -5.80
CA ASP A 70 -1.38 14.98 -4.43
C ASP A 70 -2.03 16.37 -4.30
N GLY A 71 -2.84 16.54 -3.26
CA GLY A 71 -3.60 17.77 -3.01
C GLY A 71 -4.99 17.81 -3.66
N VAL A 72 -5.29 16.96 -4.67
CA VAL A 72 -6.63 16.85 -5.25
C VAL A 72 -7.31 15.51 -4.91
N MET A 73 -6.56 14.51 -4.42
CA MET A 73 -7.14 13.26 -3.95
C MET A 73 -8.03 13.47 -2.74
N GLU A 74 -9.26 13.00 -2.82
CA GLU A 74 -10.16 12.98 -1.68
C GLU A 74 -9.63 12.04 -0.60
N ARG A 75 -9.61 12.53 0.64
CA ARG A 75 -9.28 11.72 1.82
C ARG A 75 -10.57 11.20 2.40
N GLU A 76 -10.86 9.93 2.18
CA GLU A 76 -11.97 9.28 2.86
C GLU A 76 -11.57 8.98 4.31
N HIS A 77 -12.37 9.47 5.24
CA HIS A 77 -12.26 9.08 6.63
C HIS A 77 -13.12 7.81 6.82
N LEU A 78 -12.45 6.67 6.87
CA LEU A 78 -13.13 5.38 7.00
C LEU A 78 -13.39 5.08 8.49
N GLU A 79 -14.65 5.24 8.91
CA GLU A 79 -15.12 4.76 10.20
C GLU A 79 -15.71 3.36 10.02
N LEU A 80 -14.98 2.35 10.46
CA LEU A 80 -15.35 0.95 10.30
C LEU A 80 -15.49 0.27 11.65
N PRO A 81 -16.39 -0.73 11.78
CA PRO A 81 -16.56 -1.46 13.03
C PRO A 81 -15.33 -2.29 13.38
N GLU A 82 -15.14 -2.57 14.66
CA GLU A 82 -14.09 -3.46 15.13
C GLU A 82 -14.19 -4.83 14.43
N GLY A 83 -13.06 -5.33 13.97
CA GLY A 83 -12.97 -6.61 13.25
C GLY A 83 -13.24 -6.53 11.76
N HIS A 84 -13.68 -5.39 11.24
CA HIS A 84 -13.73 -5.20 9.80
C HIS A 84 -12.32 -5.34 9.19
N PRO A 85 -12.11 -6.17 8.15
CA PRO A 85 -10.78 -6.44 7.60
C PRO A 85 -9.97 -5.20 7.25
N ILE A 86 -10.60 -4.20 6.63
CA ILE A 86 -9.91 -2.95 6.29
C ILE A 86 -9.49 -2.18 7.55
N ARG A 87 -10.31 -2.15 8.58
CA ARG A 87 -9.92 -1.53 9.86
C ARG A 87 -8.73 -2.23 10.48
N SER A 88 -8.70 -3.56 10.47
CA SER A 88 -7.56 -4.32 10.98
C SER A 88 -6.26 -4.00 10.23
N PHE A 89 -6.30 -3.89 8.90
CA PHE A 89 -5.16 -3.43 8.13
C PHE A 89 -4.71 -2.02 8.52
N MET A 90 -5.65 -1.11 8.73
CA MET A 90 -5.35 0.27 9.15
C MET A 90 -4.72 0.31 10.55
N GLU A 91 -5.22 -0.50 11.49
CA GLU A 91 -4.66 -0.60 12.84
C GLU A 91 -3.24 -1.17 12.84
N GLU A 92 -2.99 -2.21 12.05
CA GLU A 92 -1.65 -2.77 11.84
C GLU A 92 -0.68 -1.72 11.28
N ASN A 93 -1.14 -0.90 10.35
CA ASN A 93 -0.34 0.19 9.80
C ASN A 93 -0.01 1.28 10.82
N GLN A 94 -0.93 1.60 11.74
CA GLN A 94 -0.62 2.53 12.82
C GLN A 94 0.45 1.99 13.76
N ILE A 95 0.40 0.70 14.06
CA ILE A 95 1.41 0.05 14.90
C ILE A 95 2.78 0.07 14.22
N ILE A 96 2.85 -0.28 12.94
CA ILE A 96 4.14 -0.32 12.23
C ILE A 96 4.72 1.08 12.01
N LEU A 97 3.90 2.11 11.86
CA LEU A 97 4.38 3.50 11.81
C LEU A 97 5.04 3.92 13.12
N GLY A 98 4.54 3.45 14.26
CA GLY A 98 5.22 3.60 15.55
C GLY A 98 6.58 2.92 15.60
N THR A 99 6.69 1.72 15.03
CA THR A 99 7.95 1.01 14.89
C THR A 99 8.93 1.74 13.97
N ILE A 100 8.45 2.31 12.87
CA ILE A 100 9.27 3.13 11.97
C ILE A 100 9.80 4.39 12.68
N ALA A 101 8.98 5.04 13.50
CA ALA A 101 9.43 6.18 14.29
C ALA A 101 10.58 5.79 15.24
N GLU A 102 10.48 4.63 15.88
CA GLU A 102 11.56 4.07 16.71
C GLU A 102 12.83 3.77 15.89
N MET A 103 12.67 3.22 14.67
CA MET A 103 13.81 2.98 13.78
C MET A 103 14.55 4.26 13.43
N LYS A 104 13.83 5.34 13.15
CA LYS A 104 14.40 6.66 12.85
C LYS A 104 15.19 7.21 14.06
N GLU A 105 14.68 7.02 15.27
CA GLU A 105 15.38 7.40 16.49
C GLU A 105 16.67 6.56 16.70
N LEU A 106 16.59 5.25 16.49
CA LEU A 106 17.72 4.34 16.61
C LEU A 106 18.82 4.65 15.58
N LEU A 107 18.47 5.05 14.37
CA LEU A 107 19.44 5.48 13.35
C LEU A 107 20.19 6.75 13.72
N ALA A 108 19.60 7.63 14.49
CA ALA A 108 20.22 8.86 14.98
C ALA A 108 21.16 8.64 16.18
N GLY A 109 21.07 7.48 16.85
CA GLY A 109 21.83 7.13 18.04
C GLY A 109 22.94 6.12 17.78
N LYS A 110 23.47 5.58 18.88
CA LYS A 110 24.42 4.47 18.80
C LYS A 110 23.73 3.17 18.42
N PHE A 111 24.42 2.34 17.67
CA PHE A 111 23.95 0.99 17.36
C PHE A 111 23.88 0.12 18.63
N ILE A 112 22.69 -0.38 18.93
CA ILE A 112 22.42 -1.31 20.02
C ILE A 112 21.68 -2.49 19.45
N LYS A 113 22.35 -3.61 19.25
CA LYS A 113 21.81 -4.79 18.54
C LYS A 113 20.49 -5.27 19.14
N ASN A 114 20.36 -5.37 20.45
CA ASN A 114 19.14 -5.86 21.12
C ASN A 114 17.91 -5.00 20.79
N ARG A 115 18.08 -3.68 20.72
CA ARG A 115 17.00 -2.77 20.34
C ARG A 115 16.54 -3.01 18.90
N TRP A 116 17.48 -3.22 18.01
CA TRP A 116 17.20 -3.55 16.62
C TRP A 116 16.57 -4.93 16.45
N LEU A 117 16.95 -5.91 17.25
CA LEU A 117 16.31 -7.24 17.25
C LEU A 117 14.83 -7.14 17.63
N GLU A 118 14.48 -6.35 18.65
CA GLU A 118 13.09 -6.10 19.04
C GLU A 118 12.28 -5.43 17.90
N VAL A 119 12.87 -4.44 17.24
CA VAL A 119 12.27 -3.78 16.06
C VAL A 119 12.02 -4.78 14.95
N TYR A 120 13.00 -5.62 14.64
CA TYR A 120 12.90 -6.59 13.55
C TYR A 120 11.93 -7.75 13.86
N ASP A 121 11.73 -8.12 15.09
CA ASP A 121 10.66 -9.03 15.49
C ASP A 121 9.29 -8.46 15.08
N ARG A 122 9.07 -7.18 15.32
CA ARG A 122 7.84 -6.49 14.91
C ARG A 122 7.71 -6.34 13.39
N LEU A 123 8.80 -6.05 12.67
CA LEU A 123 8.81 -5.99 11.21
C LEU A 123 8.51 -7.35 10.57
N LYS A 124 9.05 -8.44 11.13
CA LYS A 124 8.75 -9.80 10.66
C LYS A 124 7.28 -10.16 10.86
N GLU A 125 6.69 -9.76 11.99
CA GLU A 125 5.25 -9.90 12.22
C GLU A 125 4.41 -9.14 11.19
N TYR A 126 4.88 -7.99 10.71
CA TYR A 126 4.20 -7.21 9.67
C TYR A 126 4.07 -7.96 8.34
N ILE A 127 4.85 -9.00 8.10
CA ILE A 127 4.70 -9.86 6.93
C ILE A 127 3.32 -10.55 6.92
N LYS A 128 2.70 -10.78 8.07
CA LYS A 128 1.32 -11.30 8.17
C LYS A 128 0.30 -10.35 7.51
N HIS A 129 0.48 -9.05 7.68
CA HIS A 129 -0.33 -8.03 7.01
C HIS A 129 -0.25 -8.17 5.49
N ILE A 130 0.94 -8.29 4.95
CA ILE A 130 1.18 -8.49 3.51
C ILE A 130 0.54 -9.81 3.05
N THR A 131 0.73 -10.89 3.79
CA THR A 131 0.17 -12.21 3.48
C THR A 131 -1.36 -12.18 3.43
N ARG A 132 -2.01 -11.53 4.40
CA ARG A 132 -3.47 -11.40 4.40
C ARG A 132 -3.98 -10.57 3.21
N LYS A 133 -3.31 -9.49 2.85
CA LYS A 133 -3.67 -8.75 1.63
C LYS A 133 -3.65 -9.63 0.40
N HIS A 134 -2.57 -10.37 0.20
CA HIS A 134 -2.39 -11.22 -0.99
C HIS A 134 -3.35 -12.39 -1.04
N ASN A 135 -3.59 -13.05 0.09
CA ASN A 135 -4.37 -14.28 0.14
C ASN A 135 -5.86 -14.05 0.29
N GLN A 136 -6.26 -12.93 0.86
CA GLN A 136 -7.66 -12.68 1.22
C GLN A 136 -8.27 -11.47 0.52
N LEU A 137 -7.60 -10.33 0.49
CA LEU A 137 -8.17 -9.12 -0.10
C LEU A 137 -8.04 -9.09 -1.63
N PHE A 138 -6.87 -9.34 -2.16
CA PHE A 138 -6.60 -9.24 -3.59
C PHE A 138 -7.47 -10.16 -4.46
N PRO A 139 -7.72 -11.43 -4.09
CA PRO A 139 -8.60 -12.30 -4.88
C PRO A 139 -10.02 -11.74 -5.06
N TYR A 140 -10.59 -11.12 -4.04
CA TYR A 140 -11.90 -10.48 -4.15
C TYR A 140 -11.88 -9.28 -5.09
N LEU A 141 -10.86 -8.46 -5.04
CA LEU A 141 -10.69 -7.31 -5.93
C LEU A 141 -10.48 -7.75 -7.39
N GLU A 142 -9.70 -8.79 -7.60
CA GLU A 142 -9.47 -9.36 -8.93
C GLU A 142 -10.74 -9.89 -9.57
N GLN A 143 -11.61 -10.52 -8.79
CA GLN A 143 -12.94 -10.96 -9.26
C GLN A 143 -13.83 -9.80 -9.69
N LYS A 144 -13.59 -8.59 -9.18
CA LYS A 144 -14.30 -7.36 -9.58
C LYS A 144 -13.64 -6.64 -10.75
N GLY A 145 -12.60 -7.22 -11.36
CA GLY A 145 -11.87 -6.62 -12.47
C GLY A 145 -10.75 -5.65 -12.06
N PHE A 146 -10.39 -5.62 -10.78
CA PHE A 146 -9.32 -4.78 -10.24
C PHE A 146 -8.01 -5.59 -10.12
N ASP A 147 -7.60 -6.21 -11.22
CA ASP A 147 -6.48 -7.16 -11.28
C ASP A 147 -5.12 -6.48 -11.54
N ARG A 148 -5.05 -5.43 -12.33
CA ARG A 148 -3.80 -4.74 -12.62
C ARG A 148 -3.24 -3.98 -11.41
N PRO A 149 -4.02 -3.16 -10.69
CA PRO A 149 -3.52 -2.50 -9.48
C PRO A 149 -3.08 -3.48 -8.39
N THR A 150 -3.78 -4.59 -8.20
CA THR A 150 -3.38 -5.63 -7.23
C THR A 150 -2.07 -6.30 -7.63
N LEU A 151 -1.85 -6.58 -8.90
CA LEU A 151 -0.59 -7.14 -9.40
C LEU A 151 0.59 -6.19 -9.16
N ILE A 152 0.40 -4.90 -9.41
CA ILE A 152 1.43 -3.89 -9.18
C ILE A 152 1.73 -3.76 -7.68
N MET A 153 0.70 -3.68 -6.84
CA MET A 153 0.84 -3.61 -5.39
C MET A 153 1.50 -4.86 -4.81
N TRP A 154 1.18 -6.04 -5.36
CA TRP A 154 1.84 -7.29 -4.99
C TRP A 154 3.37 -7.20 -5.16
N THR A 155 3.83 -6.61 -6.24
CA THR A 155 5.26 -6.43 -6.50
C THR A 155 5.93 -5.52 -5.47
N PHE A 156 5.30 -4.40 -5.12
CA PHE A 156 5.81 -3.52 -4.06
C PHE A 156 5.83 -4.21 -2.70
N ASP A 157 4.79 -4.94 -2.37
CA ASP A 157 4.70 -5.71 -1.13
C ASP A 157 5.79 -6.79 -1.03
N ASP A 158 6.06 -7.49 -2.13
CA ASP A 158 7.14 -8.48 -2.20
C ASP A 158 8.52 -7.84 -1.99
N HIS A 159 8.74 -6.65 -2.53
CA HIS A 159 9.97 -5.89 -2.28
C HIS A 159 10.12 -5.51 -0.80
N VAL A 160 9.04 -5.11 -0.13
CA VAL A 160 9.06 -4.84 1.32
C VAL A 160 9.45 -6.09 2.09
N LYS A 161 8.78 -7.20 1.82
CA LYS A 161 9.06 -8.49 2.47
C LYS A 161 10.53 -8.91 2.29
N LYS A 162 11.04 -8.84 1.08
CA LYS A 162 12.44 -9.16 0.78
C LYS A 162 13.42 -8.24 1.49
N ALA A 163 13.14 -6.94 1.54
CA ALA A 163 13.97 -5.97 2.23
C ALA A 163 14.03 -6.23 3.75
N ILE A 164 12.90 -6.53 4.38
CA ILE A 164 12.83 -6.88 5.79
C ILE A 164 13.67 -8.15 6.07
N LEU A 165 13.46 -9.20 5.30
CA LEU A 165 14.15 -10.49 5.52
C LEU A 165 15.64 -10.41 5.26
N ARG A 166 16.06 -9.67 4.23
CA ARG A 166 17.47 -9.45 3.92
C ARG A 166 18.16 -8.64 5.01
N SER A 167 17.54 -7.57 5.45
CA SER A 167 18.03 -6.72 6.52
C SER A 167 18.14 -7.48 7.85
N ALA A 168 17.12 -8.29 8.19
CA ALA A 168 17.15 -9.16 9.37
C ALA A 168 18.33 -10.13 9.33
N ARG A 169 18.63 -10.69 8.16
CA ARG A 169 19.79 -11.59 7.99
C ARG A 169 21.11 -10.87 8.27
N TYR A 170 21.28 -9.64 7.80
CA TYR A 170 22.47 -8.87 8.11
C TYR A 170 22.62 -8.63 9.62
N LEU A 171 21.52 -8.33 10.30
CA LEU A 171 21.51 -8.14 11.75
C LEU A 171 21.92 -9.44 12.48
N ASP A 172 21.35 -10.57 12.11
CA ASP A 172 21.65 -11.89 12.69
C ASP A 172 23.11 -12.31 12.46
N MET A 173 23.71 -11.90 11.34
CA MET A 173 25.08 -12.19 10.98
C MET A 173 26.11 -11.15 11.50
N ASP A 174 25.68 -10.23 12.36
CA ASP A 174 26.52 -9.14 12.89
C ASP A 174 27.17 -8.25 11.82
N LYS A 175 26.53 -8.11 10.66
CA LYS A 175 26.94 -7.21 9.59
C LYS A 175 26.36 -5.81 9.80
N GLU A 176 26.83 -5.12 10.84
CA GLU A 176 26.32 -3.84 11.30
C GLU A 176 26.26 -2.78 10.19
N GLU A 177 27.35 -2.58 9.46
CA GLU A 177 27.43 -1.57 8.41
C GLU A 177 26.40 -1.83 7.28
N ALA A 178 26.36 -3.07 6.79
CA ALA A 178 25.39 -3.46 5.74
C ALA A 178 23.96 -3.34 6.23
N PHE A 179 23.69 -3.72 7.48
CA PHE A 179 22.39 -3.58 8.12
C PHE A 179 21.95 -2.12 8.20
N LEU A 180 22.77 -1.26 8.77
CA LEU A 180 22.44 0.16 8.94
C LEU A 180 22.23 0.86 7.61
N LYS A 181 23.00 0.51 6.60
CA LYS A 181 22.91 1.07 5.25
C LYS A 181 21.56 0.75 4.59
N MET A 182 20.95 -0.38 4.93
CA MET A 182 19.64 -0.78 4.39
C MET A 182 18.45 -0.11 5.07
N GLN A 183 18.59 0.44 6.27
CA GLN A 183 17.45 0.90 7.05
C GLN A 183 16.64 2.02 6.38
N PRO A 184 17.24 3.04 5.75
CA PRO A 184 16.47 4.04 5.02
C PRO A 184 15.58 3.44 3.92
N GLU A 185 16.10 2.45 3.20
CA GLU A 185 15.33 1.76 2.15
C GLU A 185 14.15 0.97 2.72
N VAL A 186 14.36 0.24 3.82
CA VAL A 186 13.28 -0.51 4.50
C VAL A 186 12.18 0.43 4.96
N ILE A 187 12.53 1.54 5.58
CA ILE A 187 11.60 2.57 6.05
C ILE A 187 10.80 3.14 4.89
N GLU A 188 11.49 3.58 3.84
CA GLU A 188 10.85 4.18 2.67
C GLU A 188 9.87 3.22 1.99
N LYS A 189 10.25 1.97 1.81
CA LYS A 189 9.39 0.95 1.20
C LYS A 189 8.13 0.67 2.01
N ILE A 190 8.22 0.61 3.32
CA ILE A 190 7.05 0.38 4.20
C ILE A 190 6.14 1.62 4.18
N GLU A 191 6.70 2.81 4.32
CA GLU A 191 5.91 4.05 4.26
C GLU A 191 5.20 4.19 2.91
N ASP A 192 5.83 3.77 1.84
CA ASP A 192 5.29 3.81 0.49
C ASP A 192 4.09 2.86 0.29
N ILE A 193 4.20 1.61 0.75
CA ILE A 193 3.04 0.70 0.66
C ILE A 193 1.87 1.15 1.52
N ILE A 194 2.13 1.71 2.70
CA ILE A 194 1.08 2.28 3.57
C ILE A 194 0.38 3.44 2.85
N PHE A 195 1.13 4.30 2.18
CA PHE A 195 0.57 5.39 1.39
C PHE A 195 -0.35 4.87 0.27
N LYS A 196 0.08 3.88 -0.52
CA LYS A 196 -0.72 3.27 -1.58
C LYS A 196 -1.98 2.58 -1.04
N GLU A 197 -1.86 1.89 0.08
CA GLU A 197 -3.00 1.27 0.76
C GLU A 197 -4.03 2.31 1.19
N THR A 198 -3.58 3.37 1.83
CA THR A 198 -4.45 4.42 2.36
C THR A 198 -5.11 5.24 1.26
N GLN A 199 -4.37 5.60 0.22
CA GLN A 199 -4.85 6.46 -0.85
C GLN A 199 -5.70 5.72 -1.90
N VAL A 200 -5.41 4.45 -2.16
CA VAL A 200 -6.02 3.71 -3.27
C VAL A 200 -6.69 2.42 -2.80
N LEU A 201 -5.96 1.53 -2.14
CA LEU A 201 -6.43 0.17 -1.89
C LEU A 201 -7.66 0.13 -0.98
N TYR A 202 -7.62 0.74 0.17
CA TYR A 202 -8.72 0.69 1.14
C TYR A 202 -9.98 1.38 0.63
N PRO A 203 -9.94 2.61 0.11
CA PRO A 203 -11.13 3.24 -0.45
C PRO A 203 -11.72 2.45 -1.61
N THR A 204 -10.90 1.93 -2.51
CA THR A 204 -11.36 1.12 -3.65
C THR A 204 -11.99 -0.19 -3.17
N SER A 205 -11.42 -0.83 -2.17
CA SER A 205 -11.99 -2.04 -1.57
C SER A 205 -13.36 -1.77 -0.97
N MET A 206 -13.55 -0.65 -0.29
CA MET A 206 -14.84 -0.26 0.28
C MET A 206 -15.90 0.01 -0.79
N GLU A 207 -15.50 0.51 -1.94
CA GLU A 207 -16.40 0.74 -3.08
C GLU A 207 -16.81 -0.57 -3.78
N LEU A 208 -15.85 -1.46 -4.01
CA LEU A 208 -16.06 -2.66 -4.84
C LEU A 208 -16.61 -3.85 -4.09
N LEU A 209 -16.29 -4.01 -2.81
CA LEU A 209 -16.64 -5.19 -2.03
C LEU A 209 -17.85 -4.95 -1.13
N SER A 210 -18.67 -5.99 -0.99
CA SER A 210 -19.84 -5.98 -0.10
C SER A 210 -19.46 -6.28 1.35
N GLU A 211 -20.34 -5.94 2.29
CA GLU A 211 -20.18 -6.32 3.68
C GLU A 211 -20.10 -7.84 3.87
N GLU A 212 -20.86 -8.59 3.09
CA GLU A 212 -20.84 -10.06 3.12
C GLU A 212 -19.48 -10.61 2.72
N GLU A 213 -18.87 -10.08 1.65
CA GLU A 213 -17.51 -10.45 1.22
C GLU A 213 -16.47 -10.14 2.29
N PHE A 214 -16.59 -9.00 2.97
CA PHE A 214 -15.70 -8.68 4.10
C PHE A 214 -15.90 -9.62 5.30
N ARG A 215 -17.12 -10.07 5.58
CA ARG A 215 -17.40 -11.05 6.63
C ARG A 215 -16.83 -12.43 6.30
N GLU A 216 -16.92 -12.86 5.06
CA GLU A 216 -16.25 -14.08 4.59
C GLU A 216 -14.73 -13.98 4.75
N MET A 217 -14.16 -12.86 4.37
CA MET A 217 -12.72 -12.59 4.53
C MET A 217 -12.31 -12.66 6.01
N ARG A 218 -13.12 -12.12 6.91
CA ARG A 218 -12.87 -12.12 8.35
C ARG A 218 -12.72 -13.54 8.92
N ILE A 219 -13.43 -14.50 8.41
CA ILE A 219 -13.39 -15.90 8.88
C ILE A 219 -11.97 -16.49 8.77
N GLY A 220 -11.28 -16.23 7.66
CA GLY A 220 -9.95 -16.79 7.40
C GLY A 220 -8.78 -16.00 7.99
N GLU A 221 -9.02 -14.81 8.53
CA GLU A 221 -7.94 -13.93 8.99
C GLU A 221 -7.12 -14.51 10.15
N GLU A 222 -7.76 -15.26 11.05
CA GLU A 222 -7.09 -15.81 12.22
C GLU A 222 -6.10 -16.93 11.89
N GLU A 223 -6.27 -17.61 10.75
CA GLU A 223 -5.34 -18.64 10.28
C GLU A 223 -3.98 -18.04 9.92
N VAL A 224 -3.97 -16.87 9.31
CA VAL A 224 -2.74 -16.11 9.00
C VAL A 224 -2.25 -15.37 10.23
N GLY A 225 -3.16 -14.77 10.96
CA GLY A 225 -2.89 -13.95 12.13
C GLY A 225 -2.75 -12.46 11.82
N PHE A 226 -2.57 -11.69 12.88
CA PHE A 226 -2.48 -10.23 12.85
C PHE A 226 -1.08 -9.76 13.21
N ALA A 227 -0.64 -8.68 12.58
CA ALA A 227 0.69 -8.12 12.78
C ALA A 227 0.73 -7.25 14.05
N ASN A 228 1.42 -7.75 15.08
CA ASN A 228 1.66 -7.03 16.34
C ASN A 228 0.40 -6.61 17.12
N MET A 229 -0.72 -7.25 16.88
CA MET A 229 -1.97 -7.02 17.60
C MET A 229 -2.71 -8.33 17.83
N GLU A 230 -3.59 -8.33 18.83
CA GLU A 230 -4.49 -9.46 19.05
C GLU A 230 -5.59 -9.48 17.97
N ALA A 231 -6.11 -10.66 17.71
CA ALA A 231 -7.26 -10.81 16.83
C ALA A 231 -8.45 -9.97 17.35
N PRO A 232 -9.07 -9.14 16.51
CA PRO A 232 -10.22 -8.35 16.92
C PRO A 232 -11.42 -9.24 17.26
N LYS A 233 -12.30 -8.78 18.12
CA LYS A 233 -13.47 -9.57 18.60
C LYS A 233 -14.69 -9.44 17.71
N GLY A 234 -14.77 -8.36 16.93
CA GLY A 234 -15.96 -8.03 16.15
C GLY A 234 -15.95 -8.57 14.74
N PHE A 235 -17.04 -8.28 14.03
CA PHE A 235 -17.24 -8.53 12.62
C PHE A 235 -17.20 -10.03 12.22
N LEU A 236 -17.51 -10.91 13.15
CA LEU A 236 -17.68 -12.33 12.87
C LEU A 236 -19.01 -12.56 12.11
N PRO A 237 -19.08 -13.60 11.26
CA PRO A 237 -20.34 -13.96 10.63
C PRO A 237 -21.38 -14.36 11.69
N PRO A 238 -22.66 -14.20 11.39
CA PRO A 238 -23.75 -14.56 12.31
C PRO A 238 -23.80 -16.06 12.59
#